data_cb74251ed59a745d0bf5286abf74149e
#
_entry.id   cb74251ed59a745d0bf5286abf74149e
#
_cell.length_a   1.000
_cell.length_b   1.000
_cell.length_c   1.000
_cell.angle_alpha   90.00
_cell.angle_beta   90.00
_cell.angle_gamma   90.00
#
_symmetry.space_group_name_H-M   'P 1'
#
loop_
_entity.id
_entity.type
_entity.pdbx_description
1 polymer ?
#
loop_
_entity_poly.entity_id
_entity_poly.type
_entity_poly.pdbx_seq_one_letter_code
_entity_poly.pdbx_strand_id
1 'polypeptide(L)'
;MQQYLDLLRHILERGTDKTDRTGTGTHSVFGYQMRFDLSTAATDDGGFPALTTKKLHLKSIIHELLWFLRGETNVAYLREHGVRIWDEWADEDGELGPVYGSQWRRWPAPDGNHVDQISKVVEAIRANPDSRRLIVSAWNVADVEKMALPPCHLLFQFYVADGRLSCQLYQRSADIFLGVPFNIASYALLTMMVAQVTDLEPGEFVHTFGDVHLYKNHVEQANLQLARSPHSLPTMRLNQDIKSIFDFSYDDFSLENYDPHPHISAAIAV
;
A
#
# COMPACT_ATOMS: atom_id res chain seq x y z
N MET A 1 3.18 -6.99 -14.26
CA MET A 1 2.00 -6.14 -13.87
C MET A 1 0.73 -6.45 -14.67
N GLN A 2 0.68 -7.61 -15.30
CA GLN A 2 -0.49 -8.02 -16.10
C GLN A 2 -1.75 -8.13 -15.23
N GLN A 3 -1.63 -8.66 -14.00
CA GLN A 3 -2.76 -8.81 -13.05
C GLN A 3 -3.49 -7.48 -12.77
N TYR A 4 -2.76 -6.35 -12.70
CA TYR A 4 -3.38 -5.04 -12.54
C TYR A 4 -4.15 -4.61 -13.80
N LEU A 5 -3.58 -4.81 -14.97
CA LEU A 5 -4.23 -4.47 -16.25
C LEU A 5 -5.48 -5.35 -16.48
N ASP A 6 -5.42 -6.61 -16.07
CA ASP A 6 -6.56 -7.53 -16.15
C ASP A 6 -7.69 -7.09 -15.23
N LEU A 7 -7.39 -6.65 -13.99
CA LEU A 7 -8.40 -6.08 -13.09
C LEU A 7 -8.98 -4.78 -13.65
N LEU A 8 -8.14 -3.87 -14.17
CA LEU A 8 -8.62 -2.62 -14.77
C LEU A 8 -9.57 -2.88 -15.95
N ARG A 9 -9.23 -3.83 -16.81
CA ARG A 9 -10.09 -4.28 -17.92
C ARG A 9 -11.38 -4.91 -17.40
N HIS A 10 -11.27 -5.78 -16.38
CA HIS A 10 -12.42 -6.44 -15.78
C HIS A 10 -13.43 -5.43 -15.20
N ILE A 11 -12.95 -4.35 -14.56
CA ILE A 11 -13.82 -3.29 -14.03
C ILE A 11 -14.53 -2.56 -15.17
N LEU A 12 -13.84 -2.23 -16.25
CA LEU A 12 -14.44 -1.57 -17.42
C LEU A 12 -15.51 -2.43 -18.09
N GLU A 13 -15.29 -3.76 -18.18
CA GLU A 13 -16.18 -4.69 -18.88
C GLU A 13 -17.32 -5.21 -18.02
N ARG A 14 -17.12 -5.36 -16.71
CA ARG A 14 -18.01 -6.07 -15.79
C ARG A 14 -18.46 -5.25 -14.59
N GLY A 15 -17.88 -4.06 -14.40
CA GLY A 15 -18.21 -3.20 -13.27
C GLY A 15 -19.67 -2.76 -13.29
N THR A 16 -20.27 -2.74 -12.11
CA THR A 16 -21.61 -2.20 -11.90
C THR A 16 -21.51 -0.69 -11.68
N ASP A 17 -22.40 0.05 -12.33
CA ASP A 17 -22.55 1.49 -12.11
C ASP A 17 -23.06 1.76 -10.69
N LYS A 18 -22.30 2.57 -9.95
CA LYS A 18 -22.67 3.02 -8.60
C LYS A 18 -22.52 4.52 -8.47
N THR A 19 -23.35 5.11 -7.63
CA THR A 19 -23.13 6.46 -7.10
C THR A 19 -22.11 6.38 -5.97
N ASP A 20 -21.40 7.46 -5.73
CA ASP A 20 -20.43 7.60 -4.65
C ASP A 20 -20.61 8.92 -3.89
N ARG A 21 -19.90 9.09 -2.78
CA ARG A 21 -19.96 10.29 -1.94
C ARG A 21 -19.62 11.57 -2.69
N THR A 22 -18.74 11.50 -3.70
CA THR A 22 -18.27 12.67 -4.47
C THR A 22 -19.24 13.08 -5.59
N GLY A 23 -20.24 12.25 -5.91
CA GLY A 23 -21.17 12.48 -7.02
C GLY A 23 -20.56 12.19 -8.41
N THR A 24 -19.30 11.79 -8.50
CA THR A 24 -18.62 11.44 -9.77
C THR A 24 -19.19 10.16 -10.39
N GLY A 25 -19.56 9.21 -9.55
CA GLY A 25 -19.97 7.86 -9.93
C GLY A 25 -18.79 6.94 -10.27
N THR A 26 -19.01 5.65 -10.14
CA THR A 26 -17.98 4.64 -10.35
C THR A 26 -18.49 3.44 -11.14
N HIS A 27 -17.58 2.72 -11.82
CA HIS A 27 -17.76 1.33 -12.21
C HIS A 27 -17.08 0.48 -11.13
N SER A 28 -17.82 -0.42 -10.49
CA SER A 28 -17.35 -1.14 -9.30
C SER A 28 -17.51 -2.65 -9.45
N VAL A 29 -16.52 -3.40 -8.93
CA VAL A 29 -16.57 -4.85 -8.76
C VAL A 29 -16.37 -5.16 -7.28
N PHE A 30 -17.13 -6.10 -6.74
CA PHE A 30 -17.02 -6.53 -5.36
C PHE A 30 -16.34 -7.90 -5.26
N GLY A 31 -15.23 -7.93 -4.54
CA GLY A 31 -14.43 -9.14 -4.35
C GLY A 31 -13.51 -9.46 -5.54
N TYR A 32 -12.22 -9.15 -5.38
CA TYR A 32 -11.18 -9.50 -6.35
C TYR A 32 -9.85 -9.75 -5.63
N GLN A 33 -8.95 -10.51 -6.25
CA GLN A 33 -7.63 -10.75 -5.67
C GLN A 33 -6.55 -10.72 -6.76
N MET A 34 -5.44 -10.05 -6.46
CA MET A 34 -4.22 -10.09 -7.27
C MET A 34 -3.07 -10.69 -6.46
N ARG A 35 -2.11 -11.30 -7.15
CA ARG A 35 -0.89 -11.86 -6.53
C ARG A 35 0.34 -11.36 -7.27
N PHE A 36 1.37 -11.02 -6.50
CA PHE A 36 2.65 -10.51 -7.00
C PHE A 36 3.77 -11.32 -6.35
N ASP A 37 4.53 -12.04 -7.15
CA ASP A 37 5.75 -12.72 -6.70
C ASP A 37 6.83 -11.67 -6.42
N LEU A 38 7.36 -11.66 -5.21
CA LEU A 38 8.42 -10.76 -4.77
C LEU A 38 9.79 -11.45 -4.68
N SER A 39 9.89 -12.72 -5.04
CA SER A 39 11.11 -13.51 -4.89
C SER A 39 12.30 -12.95 -5.68
N THR A 40 12.03 -12.21 -6.77
CA THR A 40 13.05 -11.54 -7.58
C THR A 40 13.05 -10.03 -7.45
N ALA A 41 12.21 -9.45 -6.57
CA ALA A 41 12.01 -8.00 -6.47
C ALA A 41 13.29 -7.22 -6.11
N ALA A 42 14.24 -7.86 -5.45
CA ALA A 42 15.56 -7.31 -5.08
C ALA A 42 16.71 -7.87 -5.92
N THR A 43 16.46 -8.71 -6.92
CA THR A 43 17.49 -9.29 -7.80
C THR A 43 17.65 -8.49 -9.09
N ASP A 44 18.71 -8.77 -9.86
CA ASP A 44 18.98 -8.11 -11.13
C ASP A 44 17.94 -8.46 -12.22
N ASP A 45 17.20 -9.57 -12.05
CA ASP A 45 16.11 -9.95 -12.94
C ASP A 45 14.90 -9.02 -12.85
N GLY A 46 14.82 -8.18 -11.78
CA GLY A 46 13.69 -7.33 -11.48
C GLY A 46 12.52 -8.13 -10.94
N GLY A 47 11.42 -7.45 -10.66
CA GLY A 47 10.21 -8.11 -10.13
C GLY A 47 9.45 -7.25 -9.12
N PHE A 48 10.03 -6.11 -8.71
CA PHE A 48 9.31 -5.21 -7.83
C PHE A 48 8.06 -4.64 -8.54
N PRO A 49 6.85 -4.80 -7.96
CA PRO A 49 5.60 -4.51 -8.64
C PRO A 49 5.26 -3.01 -8.69
N ALA A 50 6.16 -2.21 -9.25
CA ALA A 50 5.88 -0.84 -9.65
C ALA A 50 5.33 -0.81 -11.08
N LEU A 51 4.19 -0.14 -11.29
CA LEU A 51 3.59 -0.03 -12.63
C LEU A 51 4.55 0.60 -13.63
N THR A 52 4.65 -0.02 -14.82
CA THR A 52 5.42 0.52 -15.95
C THR A 52 4.52 1.12 -17.04
N THR A 53 3.21 0.85 -17.03
CA THR A 53 2.25 1.45 -17.99
C THR A 53 1.90 2.92 -17.67
N LYS A 54 2.25 3.40 -16.48
CA LYS A 54 2.31 4.83 -16.13
C LYS A 54 3.33 5.05 -15.02
N LYS A 55 4.02 6.19 -15.04
CA LYS A 55 5.01 6.53 -14.01
C LYS A 55 4.35 6.76 -12.66
N LEU A 56 4.86 6.10 -11.61
CA LEU A 56 4.50 6.31 -10.21
C LEU A 56 5.44 7.32 -9.55
N HIS A 57 4.93 8.05 -8.57
CA HIS A 57 5.73 8.93 -7.73
C HIS A 57 6.26 8.17 -6.51
N LEU A 58 7.33 7.40 -6.71
CA LEU A 58 7.90 6.51 -5.69
C LEU A 58 8.26 7.23 -4.39
N LYS A 59 8.73 8.47 -4.49
CA LYS A 59 9.05 9.30 -3.32
C LYS A 59 7.86 9.40 -2.36
N SER A 60 6.65 9.65 -2.88
CA SER A 60 5.44 9.70 -2.05
C SER A 60 5.13 8.36 -1.40
N ILE A 61 5.29 7.26 -2.14
CA ILE A 61 5.02 5.91 -1.64
C ILE A 61 5.94 5.57 -0.47
N ILE A 62 7.24 5.82 -0.60
CA ILE A 62 8.23 5.54 0.45
C ILE A 62 7.98 6.42 1.68
N HIS A 63 7.84 7.74 1.51
CA HIS A 63 7.62 8.65 2.64
C HIS A 63 6.30 8.36 3.37
N GLU A 64 5.22 8.01 2.66
CA GLU A 64 3.96 7.60 3.28
C GLU A 64 4.14 6.34 4.13
N LEU A 65 4.80 5.31 3.61
CA LEU A 65 5.07 4.09 4.36
C LEU A 65 5.91 4.34 5.61
N LEU A 66 6.98 5.14 5.50
CA LEU A 66 7.81 5.53 6.63
C LEU A 66 7.02 6.35 7.66
N TRP A 67 6.13 7.22 7.21
CA TRP A 67 5.25 8.00 8.07
C TRP A 67 4.27 7.11 8.85
N PHE A 68 3.67 6.10 8.22
CA PHE A 68 2.87 5.09 8.92
C PHE A 68 3.69 4.33 9.97
N LEU A 69 4.91 3.88 9.61
CA LEU A 69 5.79 3.13 10.50
C LEU A 69 6.30 3.96 11.70
N ARG A 70 6.35 5.28 11.58
CA ARG A 70 6.65 6.20 12.69
C ARG A 70 5.46 6.39 13.63
N GLY A 71 4.26 5.96 13.23
CA GLY A 71 3.03 6.16 14.00
C GLY A 71 2.52 7.60 13.96
N GLU A 72 2.94 8.36 12.96
CA GLU A 72 2.57 9.76 12.79
C GLU A 72 1.17 9.88 12.16
N THR A 73 0.49 10.98 12.47
CA THR A 73 -0.86 11.31 11.99
C THR A 73 -0.94 12.73 11.46
N ASN A 74 0.09 13.55 11.71
CA ASN A 74 0.22 14.91 11.20
C ASN A 74 0.98 14.90 9.88
N VAL A 75 0.50 15.68 8.90
CA VAL A 75 1.10 15.76 7.55
C VAL A 75 2.40 16.57 7.48
N ALA A 76 2.87 17.16 8.58
CA ALA A 76 4.07 18.01 8.60
C ALA A 76 5.30 17.31 8.02
N TYR A 77 5.58 16.06 8.46
CA TYR A 77 6.66 15.24 7.90
C TYR A 77 6.52 15.05 6.38
N LEU A 78 5.33 14.74 5.89
CA LEU A 78 5.11 14.55 4.45
C LEU A 78 5.34 15.84 3.67
N ARG A 79 4.84 16.98 4.18
CA ARG A 79 5.04 18.33 3.57
C ARG A 79 6.49 18.73 3.53
N GLU A 80 7.27 18.48 4.60
CA GLU A 80 8.70 18.74 4.65
C GLU A 80 9.46 18.02 3.52
N HIS A 81 9.00 16.80 3.17
CA HIS A 81 9.58 16.01 2.08
C HIS A 81 8.92 16.26 0.72
N GLY A 82 8.03 17.27 0.60
CA GLY A 82 7.35 17.62 -0.65
C GLY A 82 6.26 16.63 -1.07
N VAL A 83 5.75 15.82 -0.13
CA VAL A 83 4.65 14.87 -0.33
C VAL A 83 3.35 15.50 0.17
N ARG A 84 2.35 15.58 -0.71
CA ARG A 84 1.08 16.29 -0.43
C ARG A 84 -0.16 15.43 -0.63
N ILE A 85 0.01 14.11 -0.69
CA ILE A 85 -1.08 13.17 -1.00
C ILE A 85 -2.15 13.07 0.10
N TRP A 86 -1.94 13.69 1.26
CA TRP A 86 -2.85 13.73 2.39
C TRP A 86 -3.37 15.14 2.71
N ASP A 87 -2.90 16.16 2.00
CA ASP A 87 -3.22 17.58 2.32
C ASP A 87 -4.72 17.90 2.27
N GLU A 88 -5.49 17.23 1.39
CA GLU A 88 -6.92 17.49 1.19
C GLU A 88 -7.79 17.01 2.35
N TRP A 89 -7.27 16.11 3.19
CA TRP A 89 -7.99 15.57 4.35
C TRP A 89 -7.51 16.13 5.68
N ALA A 90 -6.34 16.77 5.71
CA ALA A 90 -5.78 17.34 6.92
C ALA A 90 -6.54 18.60 7.34
N ASP A 91 -6.70 18.78 8.66
CA ASP A 91 -7.24 20.02 9.21
C ASP A 91 -6.23 21.19 9.12
N GLU A 92 -6.59 22.34 9.69
CA GLU A 92 -5.77 23.57 9.66
C GLU A 92 -4.41 23.38 10.36
N ASP A 93 -4.34 22.49 11.37
CA ASP A 93 -3.12 22.15 12.10
C ASP A 93 -2.32 21.01 11.44
N GLY A 94 -2.86 20.43 10.36
CA GLY A 94 -2.25 19.33 9.62
C GLY A 94 -2.55 17.95 10.20
N GLU A 95 -3.52 17.83 11.09
CA GLU A 95 -3.90 16.58 11.73
C GLU A 95 -4.94 15.80 10.92
N LEU A 96 -4.84 14.47 10.99
CA LEU A 96 -5.75 13.53 10.32
C LEU A 96 -6.56 12.67 11.31
N GLY A 97 -6.36 12.89 12.62
CA GLY A 97 -6.88 12.00 13.64
C GLY A 97 -6.14 10.65 13.69
N PRO A 98 -6.66 9.64 14.39
CA PRO A 98 -5.96 8.39 14.66
C PRO A 98 -5.93 7.44 13.45
N VAL A 99 -5.44 7.91 12.30
CA VAL A 99 -5.30 7.14 11.05
C VAL A 99 -4.20 6.07 11.15
N TYR A 100 -3.91 5.38 10.06
CA TYR A 100 -3.01 4.22 9.91
C TYR A 100 -1.84 4.15 10.88
N GLY A 101 -0.98 5.18 10.93
CA GLY A 101 0.20 5.20 11.78
C GLY A 101 -0.12 5.05 13.26
N SER A 102 -1.16 5.75 13.73
CA SER A 102 -1.63 5.63 15.11
C SER A 102 -2.14 4.22 15.40
N GLN A 103 -2.97 3.64 14.54
CA GLN A 103 -3.50 2.30 14.75
C GLN A 103 -2.40 1.22 14.69
N TRP A 104 -1.44 1.32 13.80
CA TRP A 104 -0.34 0.37 13.69
C TRP A 104 0.61 0.40 14.88
N ARG A 105 0.89 1.59 15.42
CA ARG A 105 1.94 1.81 16.41
C ARG A 105 1.43 2.11 17.82
N ARG A 106 0.21 2.58 17.97
CA ARG A 106 -0.35 3.06 19.26
C ARG A 106 -1.83 2.69 19.39
N TRP A 107 -2.19 1.45 19.04
CA TRP A 107 -3.57 0.97 19.23
C TRP A 107 -3.97 1.10 20.69
N PRO A 108 -5.06 1.80 21.04
CA PRO A 108 -5.46 2.01 22.44
C PRO A 108 -5.88 0.67 23.08
N ALA A 109 -5.38 0.43 24.31
CA ALA A 109 -5.73 -0.73 25.12
C ALA A 109 -6.65 -0.33 26.28
N PRO A 110 -7.47 -1.26 26.81
CA PRO A 110 -8.44 -0.96 27.88
C PRO A 110 -7.81 -0.47 29.19
N ASP A 111 -6.56 -0.78 29.44
CA ASP A 111 -5.80 -0.36 30.62
C ASP A 111 -5.16 1.04 30.49
N GLY A 112 -5.45 1.76 29.40
CA GLY A 112 -4.88 3.06 29.08
C GLY A 112 -3.50 3.02 28.43
N ASN A 113 -2.91 1.84 28.25
CA ASN A 113 -1.69 1.63 27.48
C ASN A 113 -1.98 1.57 25.97
N HIS A 114 -0.93 1.39 25.19
CA HIS A 114 -1.02 1.24 23.73
C HIS A 114 -0.34 -0.06 23.30
N VAL A 115 -0.86 -0.64 22.24
CA VAL A 115 -0.28 -1.81 21.57
C VAL A 115 0.43 -1.34 20.29
N ASP A 116 1.73 -1.58 20.21
CA ASP A 116 2.49 -1.46 18.97
C ASP A 116 2.36 -2.75 18.17
N GLN A 117 1.46 -2.76 17.19
CA GLN A 117 1.18 -3.93 16.38
C GLN A 117 2.35 -4.30 15.46
N ILE A 118 3.10 -3.30 14.95
CA ILE A 118 4.27 -3.55 14.07
C ILE A 118 5.39 -4.23 14.84
N SER A 119 5.75 -3.72 16.03
CA SER A 119 6.76 -4.38 16.88
C SER A 119 6.34 -5.81 17.19
N LYS A 120 5.09 -6.00 17.63
CA LYS A 120 4.57 -7.33 17.99
C LYS A 120 4.54 -8.32 16.83
N VAL A 121 4.18 -7.89 15.62
CA VAL A 121 4.15 -8.81 14.48
C VAL A 121 5.56 -9.20 14.05
N VAL A 122 6.52 -8.28 14.06
CA VAL A 122 7.94 -8.59 13.77
C VAL A 122 8.52 -9.56 14.80
N GLU A 123 8.27 -9.32 16.09
CA GLU A 123 8.67 -10.24 17.17
C GLU A 123 8.01 -11.62 17.02
N ALA A 124 6.73 -11.66 16.70
CA ALA A 124 5.99 -12.90 16.51
C ALA A 124 6.47 -13.71 15.30
N ILE A 125 6.84 -13.06 14.19
CA ILE A 125 7.44 -13.73 13.03
C ILE A 125 8.77 -14.41 13.43
N ARG A 126 9.62 -13.73 14.19
CA ARG A 126 10.90 -14.29 14.67
C ARG A 126 10.71 -15.44 15.65
N ALA A 127 9.77 -15.30 16.58
CA ALA A 127 9.56 -16.27 17.67
C ALA A 127 8.74 -17.49 17.23
N ASN A 128 7.78 -17.32 16.35
CA ASN A 128 6.87 -18.38 15.89
C ASN A 128 6.36 -18.07 14.46
N PRO A 129 7.16 -18.35 13.43
CA PRO A 129 6.81 -18.07 12.04
C PRO A 129 5.56 -18.83 11.56
N ASP A 130 5.22 -19.97 12.16
CA ASP A 130 4.02 -20.76 11.83
C ASP A 130 2.72 -20.17 12.42
N SER A 131 2.80 -19.04 13.12
CA SER A 131 1.63 -18.41 13.73
C SER A 131 0.63 -17.95 12.67
N ARG A 132 -0.65 -18.22 12.93
CA ARG A 132 -1.77 -17.70 12.12
C ARG A 132 -2.30 -16.34 12.62
N ARG A 133 -1.59 -15.72 13.56
CA ARG A 133 -1.95 -14.45 14.22
C ARG A 133 -1.01 -13.30 13.86
N LEU A 134 -0.30 -13.41 12.74
CA LEU A 134 0.62 -12.39 12.24
C LEU A 134 -0.18 -11.29 11.52
N ILE A 135 -1.01 -10.56 12.26
CA ILE A 135 -1.99 -9.61 11.73
C ILE A 135 -1.72 -8.22 12.30
N VAL A 136 -1.86 -7.21 11.45
CA VAL A 136 -1.92 -5.78 11.80
C VAL A 136 -3.23 -5.21 11.27
N SER A 137 -4.00 -4.54 12.14
CA SER A 137 -5.30 -3.94 11.80
C SER A 137 -5.25 -2.42 11.93
N ALA A 138 -5.83 -1.73 10.96
CA ALA A 138 -6.07 -0.29 11.02
C ALA A 138 -7.54 0.05 11.32
N TRP A 139 -8.45 -0.92 11.19
CA TRP A 139 -9.88 -0.71 11.39
C TRP A 139 -10.23 -0.83 12.87
N ASN A 140 -10.20 0.30 13.57
CA ASN A 140 -10.62 0.41 14.95
C ASN A 140 -12.02 1.01 15.02
N VAL A 141 -13.02 0.19 15.32
CA VAL A 141 -14.43 0.59 15.34
C VAL A 141 -14.71 1.74 16.34
N ALA A 142 -13.91 1.84 17.41
CA ALA A 142 -14.05 2.91 18.41
C ALA A 142 -13.44 4.25 17.96
N ASP A 143 -12.57 4.24 16.95
CA ASP A 143 -11.84 5.43 16.50
C ASP A 143 -12.15 5.85 15.06
N VAL A 144 -12.80 5.00 14.28
CA VAL A 144 -13.01 5.23 12.83
C VAL A 144 -13.72 6.55 12.54
N GLU A 145 -14.66 6.96 13.37
CA GLU A 145 -15.39 8.22 13.24
C GLU A 145 -14.56 9.48 13.62
N LYS A 146 -13.38 9.28 14.21
CA LYS A 146 -12.44 10.36 14.59
C LYS A 146 -11.38 10.58 13.50
N MET A 147 -11.36 9.75 12.47
CA MET A 147 -10.38 9.79 11.41
C MET A 147 -10.88 10.69 10.28
N ALA A 148 -10.02 11.57 9.77
CA ALA A 148 -10.33 12.41 8.61
C ALA A 148 -10.69 11.56 7.39
N LEU A 149 -10.07 10.38 7.25
CA LEU A 149 -10.40 9.39 6.25
C LEU A 149 -10.37 7.98 6.87
N PRO A 150 -11.53 7.29 6.96
CA PRO A 150 -11.58 5.90 7.42
C PRO A 150 -10.68 4.98 6.59
N PRO A 151 -9.91 4.05 7.22
CA PRO A 151 -8.92 3.25 6.52
C PRO A 151 -9.50 2.46 5.35
N CYS A 152 -8.94 2.62 4.16
CA CYS A 152 -9.26 1.82 2.98
C CYS A 152 -8.62 0.44 3.06
N HIS A 153 -7.32 0.37 3.40
CA HIS A 153 -6.61 -0.87 3.70
C HIS A 153 -6.77 -1.20 5.19
N LEU A 154 -7.68 -2.17 5.45
CA LEU A 154 -8.17 -2.46 6.79
C LEU A 154 -7.19 -3.21 7.66
N LEU A 155 -6.65 -4.28 7.10
CA LEU A 155 -5.74 -5.19 7.77
C LEU A 155 -4.81 -5.85 6.76
N PHE A 156 -3.66 -6.25 7.25
CA PHE A 156 -2.80 -7.16 6.52
C PHE A 156 -2.32 -8.28 7.43
N GLN A 157 -2.02 -9.42 6.82
CA GLN A 157 -1.55 -10.63 7.49
C GLN A 157 -0.29 -11.12 6.81
N PHE A 158 0.69 -11.50 7.63
CA PHE A 158 1.89 -12.19 7.15
C PHE A 158 1.73 -13.71 7.22
N TYR A 159 2.45 -14.37 6.35
CA TYR A 159 2.54 -15.82 6.27
C TYR A 159 3.98 -16.22 5.94
N VAL A 160 4.52 -17.17 6.70
CA VAL A 160 5.87 -17.68 6.47
C VAL A 160 5.79 -19.12 5.99
N ALA A 161 6.47 -19.43 4.91
CA ALA A 161 6.64 -20.79 4.39
C ALA A 161 7.96 -20.90 3.63
N ASP A 162 8.66 -22.00 3.79
CA ASP A 162 9.91 -22.30 3.07
C ASP A 162 10.96 -21.18 3.17
N GLY A 163 11.07 -20.54 4.35
CA GLY A 163 11.99 -19.42 4.58
C GLY A 163 11.58 -18.09 3.91
N ARG A 164 10.34 -17.99 3.38
CA ARG A 164 9.84 -16.81 2.70
C ARG A 164 8.67 -16.18 3.45
N LEU A 165 8.64 -14.84 3.46
CA LEU A 165 7.58 -14.03 4.04
C LEU A 165 6.64 -13.51 2.94
N SER A 166 5.38 -13.86 3.04
CA SER A 166 4.30 -13.32 2.21
C SER A 166 3.39 -12.39 3.01
N CYS A 167 2.74 -11.45 2.35
CA CYS A 167 1.79 -10.53 2.95
C CYS A 167 0.47 -10.55 2.18
N GLN A 168 -0.65 -10.65 2.87
CA GLN A 168 -1.98 -10.44 2.28
C GLN A 168 -2.62 -9.19 2.87
N LEU A 169 -2.98 -8.24 2.01
CA LEU A 169 -3.76 -7.05 2.33
C LEU A 169 -5.23 -7.28 2.03
N TYR A 170 -6.12 -6.90 2.95
CA TYR A 170 -7.53 -6.67 2.63
C TYR A 170 -7.81 -5.16 2.56
N GLN A 171 -8.24 -4.70 1.38
CA GLN A 171 -8.62 -3.31 1.10
C GLN A 171 -10.11 -3.24 0.81
N ARG A 172 -10.89 -2.57 1.69
CA ARG A 172 -12.37 -2.50 1.59
C ARG A 172 -12.86 -1.62 0.45
N SER A 173 -12.08 -0.61 0.09
CA SER A 173 -12.41 0.40 -0.92
C SER A 173 -11.14 0.78 -1.67
N ALA A 174 -11.16 0.69 -2.99
CA ALA A 174 -9.95 0.79 -3.79
C ALA A 174 -10.21 1.52 -5.12
N ASP A 175 -9.71 2.75 -5.24
CA ASP A 175 -9.58 3.43 -6.53
C ASP A 175 -8.50 2.73 -7.35
N ILE A 176 -8.95 1.99 -8.37
CA ILE A 176 -8.04 1.19 -9.21
C ILE A 176 -7.03 2.05 -9.97
N PHE A 177 -7.40 3.29 -10.33
CA PHE A 177 -6.56 4.12 -11.18
C PHE A 177 -5.51 4.92 -10.40
N LEU A 178 -5.89 5.62 -9.33
CA LEU A 178 -4.97 6.45 -8.55
C LEU A 178 -4.36 5.69 -7.35
N GLY A 179 -5.19 5.05 -6.51
CA GLY A 179 -4.77 4.50 -5.23
C GLY A 179 -4.08 3.14 -5.34
N VAL A 180 -4.68 2.18 -6.05
CA VAL A 180 -4.20 0.79 -6.08
C VAL A 180 -2.74 0.66 -6.52
N PRO A 181 -2.23 1.38 -7.52
CA PRO A 181 -0.80 1.31 -7.89
C PRO A 181 0.15 1.70 -6.76
N PHE A 182 -0.23 2.70 -5.94
CA PHE A 182 0.53 3.12 -4.76
C PHE A 182 0.48 2.02 -3.69
N ASN A 183 -0.70 1.46 -3.42
CA ASN A 183 -0.87 0.42 -2.41
C ASN A 183 -0.09 -0.86 -2.78
N ILE A 184 -0.07 -1.27 -4.06
CA ILE A 184 0.73 -2.42 -4.52
C ILE A 184 2.21 -2.21 -4.17
N ALA A 185 2.79 -1.10 -4.59
CA ALA A 185 4.20 -0.81 -4.37
C ALA A 185 4.52 -0.64 -2.86
N SER A 186 3.65 0.03 -2.10
CA SER A 186 3.81 0.25 -0.66
C SER A 186 3.83 -1.05 0.13
N TYR A 187 2.85 -1.96 -0.11
CA TYR A 187 2.79 -3.22 0.63
C TYR A 187 3.82 -4.26 0.15
N ALA A 188 4.20 -4.23 -1.13
CA ALA A 188 5.35 -5.00 -1.61
C ALA A 188 6.63 -4.56 -0.89
N LEU A 189 6.86 -3.24 -0.77
CA LEU A 189 8.00 -2.69 -0.05
C LEU A 189 7.96 -3.04 1.44
N LEU A 190 6.81 -2.90 2.11
CA LEU A 190 6.62 -3.31 3.51
C LEU A 190 6.95 -4.80 3.70
N THR A 191 6.52 -5.66 2.77
CA THR A 191 6.82 -7.10 2.83
C THR A 191 8.32 -7.35 2.75
N MET A 192 9.04 -6.68 1.83
CA MET A 192 10.49 -6.78 1.71
C MET A 192 11.22 -6.28 2.96
N MET A 193 10.77 -5.15 3.54
CA MET A 193 11.35 -4.59 4.79
C MET A 193 11.17 -5.55 5.96
N VAL A 194 9.98 -6.11 6.15
CA VAL A 194 9.72 -7.08 7.23
C VAL A 194 10.50 -8.36 6.99
N ALA A 195 10.57 -8.87 5.77
CA ALA A 195 11.38 -10.05 5.44
C ALA A 195 12.85 -9.84 5.82
N GLN A 196 13.45 -8.71 5.40
CA GLN A 196 14.84 -8.38 5.74
C GLN A 196 15.09 -8.36 7.26
N VAL A 197 14.26 -7.63 8.02
CA VAL A 197 14.50 -7.50 9.47
C VAL A 197 14.15 -8.77 10.27
N THR A 198 13.54 -9.77 9.65
CA THR A 198 13.23 -11.06 10.25
C THR A 198 14.08 -12.21 9.69
N ASP A 199 15.11 -11.88 8.90
CA ASP A 199 16.03 -12.83 8.26
C ASP A 199 15.30 -13.85 7.35
N LEU A 200 14.25 -13.41 6.66
CA LEU A 200 13.47 -14.17 5.68
C LEU A 200 13.64 -13.59 4.27
N GLU A 201 13.39 -14.42 3.25
CA GLU A 201 13.31 -13.96 1.86
C GLU A 201 11.90 -13.43 1.56
N PRO A 202 11.72 -12.45 0.65
CA PRO A 202 10.41 -12.05 0.17
C PRO A 202 9.70 -13.20 -0.56
N GLY A 203 8.40 -13.39 -0.25
CA GLY A 203 7.54 -14.38 -0.90
C GLY A 203 6.56 -13.72 -1.89
N GLU A 204 5.27 -13.66 -1.54
CA GLU A 204 4.24 -13.03 -2.36
C GLU A 204 3.60 -11.84 -1.64
N PHE A 205 3.18 -10.84 -2.41
CA PHE A 205 2.16 -9.89 -1.98
C PHE A 205 0.81 -10.26 -2.59
N VAL A 206 -0.18 -10.49 -1.74
CA VAL A 206 -1.56 -10.84 -2.12
C VAL A 206 -2.46 -9.65 -1.79
N HIS A 207 -3.06 -9.04 -2.82
CA HIS A 207 -3.94 -7.89 -2.67
C HIS A 207 -5.39 -8.32 -2.85
N THR A 208 -6.15 -8.33 -1.78
CA THR A 208 -7.57 -8.70 -1.75
C THR A 208 -8.44 -7.46 -1.59
N PHE A 209 -9.44 -7.33 -2.43
CA PHE A 209 -10.32 -6.18 -2.48
C PHE A 209 -11.74 -6.52 -2.02
N GLY A 210 -12.36 -5.58 -1.33
CA GLY A 210 -13.80 -5.47 -1.21
C GLY A 210 -14.40 -4.77 -2.44
N ASP A 211 -14.76 -3.48 -2.32
CA ASP A 211 -15.19 -2.64 -3.43
C ASP A 211 -13.96 -2.08 -4.15
N VAL A 212 -13.64 -2.60 -5.34
CA VAL A 212 -12.63 -2.02 -6.22
C VAL A 212 -13.31 -1.35 -7.40
N HIS A 213 -12.97 -0.09 -7.64
CA HIS A 213 -13.72 0.76 -8.56
C HIS A 213 -12.84 1.69 -9.38
N LEU A 214 -13.39 2.06 -10.55
CA LEU A 214 -12.87 3.10 -11.43
C LEU A 214 -13.85 4.27 -11.41
N TYR A 215 -13.41 5.47 -11.06
CA TYR A 215 -14.20 6.67 -11.19
C TYR A 215 -14.55 6.96 -12.66
N LYS A 216 -15.78 7.40 -12.95
CA LYS A 216 -16.24 7.62 -14.33
C LYS A 216 -15.44 8.68 -15.07
N ASN A 217 -14.89 9.67 -14.36
CA ASN A 217 -14.01 10.68 -14.93
C ASN A 217 -12.58 10.18 -15.23
N HIS A 218 -12.26 8.90 -14.91
CA HIS A 218 -10.96 8.27 -15.20
C HIS A 218 -11.03 7.24 -16.34
N VAL A 219 -12.18 7.06 -16.99
CA VAL A 219 -12.36 6.04 -18.03
C VAL A 219 -11.45 6.26 -19.23
N GLU A 220 -11.27 7.51 -19.67
CA GLU A 220 -10.36 7.84 -20.78
C GLU A 220 -8.90 7.52 -20.42
N GLN A 221 -8.47 7.86 -19.19
CA GLN A 221 -7.13 7.59 -18.68
C GLN A 221 -6.88 6.09 -18.54
N ALA A 222 -7.87 5.33 -18.08
CA ALA A 222 -7.81 3.88 -17.98
C ALA A 222 -7.65 3.23 -19.37
N ASN A 223 -8.41 3.67 -20.35
CA ASN A 223 -8.28 3.20 -21.73
C ASN A 223 -6.90 3.53 -22.33
N LEU A 224 -6.40 4.75 -22.09
CA LEU A 224 -5.04 5.13 -22.51
C LEU A 224 -3.99 4.23 -21.85
N GLN A 225 -4.13 3.91 -20.56
CA GLN A 225 -3.21 3.02 -19.85
C GLN A 225 -3.26 1.60 -20.39
N LEU A 226 -4.45 1.06 -20.69
CA LEU A 226 -4.64 -0.27 -21.27
C LEU A 226 -4.10 -0.42 -22.69
N ALA A 227 -3.97 0.68 -23.42
CA ALA A 227 -3.36 0.69 -24.75
C ALA A 227 -1.81 0.60 -24.73
N ARG A 228 -1.18 0.71 -23.54
CA ARG A 228 0.27 0.65 -23.36
C ARG A 228 0.72 -0.75 -23.03
N SER A 229 1.79 -1.21 -23.67
CA SER A 229 2.45 -2.47 -23.30
C SER A 229 3.30 -2.27 -22.05
N PRO A 230 3.19 -3.13 -21.04
CA PRO A 230 4.06 -3.03 -19.87
C PRO A 230 5.52 -3.31 -20.24
N HIS A 231 6.45 -2.56 -19.65
CA HIS A 231 7.89 -2.84 -19.70
C HIS A 231 8.28 -3.82 -18.59
N SER A 232 9.55 -4.25 -18.57
CA SER A 232 10.12 -5.06 -17.50
C SER A 232 9.95 -4.38 -16.14
N LEU A 233 9.76 -5.19 -15.11
CA LEU A 233 9.64 -4.69 -13.74
C LEU A 233 11.00 -4.23 -13.23
N PRO A 234 11.04 -3.17 -12.42
CA PRO A 234 12.27 -2.69 -11.80
C PRO A 234 12.76 -3.59 -10.66
N THR A 235 13.97 -3.29 -10.18
CA THR A 235 14.55 -3.87 -8.97
C THR A 235 14.47 -2.88 -7.84
N MET A 236 14.02 -3.31 -6.65
CA MET A 236 14.05 -2.51 -5.43
C MET A 236 15.19 -2.98 -4.52
N ARG A 237 16.18 -2.11 -4.31
CA ARG A 237 17.28 -2.37 -3.36
C ARG A 237 16.97 -1.72 -2.01
N LEU A 238 17.18 -2.48 -0.96
CA LEU A 238 17.15 -2.01 0.42
C LEU A 238 18.55 -2.04 0.99
N ASN A 239 18.88 -1.07 1.84
CA ASN A 239 20.13 -1.08 2.61
C ASN A 239 20.16 -2.29 3.57
N GLN A 240 21.03 -3.24 3.29
CA GLN A 240 21.10 -4.52 4.02
C GLN A 240 21.66 -4.38 5.46
N ASP A 241 22.24 -3.22 5.80
CA ASP A 241 22.74 -2.94 7.15
C ASP A 241 21.62 -2.64 8.15
N ILE A 242 20.42 -2.29 7.67
CA ILE A 242 19.26 -1.99 8.51
C ILE A 242 18.69 -3.29 9.11
N LYS A 243 18.60 -3.33 10.44
CA LYS A 243 18.16 -4.50 11.23
C LYS A 243 16.88 -4.26 12.04
N SER A 244 16.41 -3.02 12.10
CA SER A 244 15.13 -2.65 12.70
C SER A 244 14.23 -2.00 11.64
N ILE A 245 12.95 -2.39 11.62
CA ILE A 245 11.99 -1.82 10.66
C ILE A 245 11.77 -0.31 10.85
N PHE A 246 12.12 0.21 12.03
CA PHE A 246 11.97 1.62 12.37
C PHE A 246 13.21 2.48 12.04
N ASP A 247 14.31 1.84 11.65
CA ASP A 247 15.57 2.54 11.34
C ASP A 247 15.69 2.90 9.85
N PHE A 248 14.77 2.41 9.02
CA PHE A 248 14.74 2.79 7.61
C PHE A 248 14.46 4.28 7.42
N SER A 249 15.22 4.88 6.53
CA SER A 249 15.07 6.24 6.00
C SER A 249 14.83 6.20 4.49
N TYR A 250 14.48 7.32 3.88
CA TYR A 250 14.26 7.38 2.43
C TYR A 250 15.48 6.94 1.60
N ASP A 251 16.68 7.28 2.07
CA ASP A 251 17.94 6.99 1.36
C ASP A 251 18.36 5.51 1.41
N ASP A 252 17.65 4.69 2.21
CA ASP A 252 17.88 3.25 2.29
C ASP A 252 17.19 2.45 1.17
N PHE A 253 16.46 3.14 0.28
CA PHE A 253 15.75 2.54 -0.84
C PHE A 253 16.24 3.06 -2.18
N SER A 254 16.52 2.14 -3.11
CA SER A 254 16.89 2.48 -4.49
C SER A 254 16.06 1.65 -5.48
N LEU A 255 15.32 2.35 -6.36
CA LEU A 255 14.60 1.70 -7.46
C LEU A 255 15.46 1.76 -8.72
N GLU A 256 15.96 0.62 -9.14
CA GLU A 256 16.84 0.45 -10.32
C GLU A 256 16.03 -0.04 -11.52
N ASN A 257 16.45 0.35 -12.72
CA ASN A 257 15.86 -0.09 -14.00
C ASN A 257 14.36 0.23 -14.13
N TYR A 258 13.89 1.32 -13.49
CA TYR A 258 12.50 1.76 -13.63
C TYR A 258 12.31 2.60 -14.89
N ASP A 259 11.81 1.98 -15.96
CA ASP A 259 11.52 2.60 -17.26
C ASP A 259 10.00 2.58 -17.54
N PRO A 260 9.20 3.45 -16.91
CA PRO A 260 7.77 3.50 -17.11
C PRO A 260 7.38 4.37 -18.30
N HIS A 261 6.22 4.10 -18.89
CA HIS A 261 5.54 5.07 -19.73
C HIS A 261 5.26 6.38 -18.97
N PRO A 262 5.10 7.52 -19.68
CA PRO A 262 4.82 8.80 -19.05
C PRO A 262 3.63 8.76 -18.11
N HIS A 263 3.64 9.63 -17.09
CA HIS A 263 2.53 9.82 -16.16
C HIS A 263 1.22 10.10 -16.92
N ILE A 264 0.11 9.60 -16.37
CA ILE A 264 -1.25 9.92 -16.82
C ILE A 264 -1.92 10.69 -15.69
N SER A 265 -2.20 11.97 -15.93
CA SER A 265 -2.88 12.82 -14.95
C SER A 265 -4.37 12.48 -14.85
N ALA A 266 -4.89 12.47 -13.63
CA ALA A 266 -6.32 12.32 -13.35
C ALA A 266 -6.69 13.16 -12.12
N ALA A 267 -7.91 13.66 -12.09
CA ALA A 267 -8.42 14.45 -10.97
C ALA A 267 -8.72 13.54 -9.77
N ILE A 268 -8.37 13.97 -8.56
CA ILE A 268 -8.76 13.27 -7.34
C ILE A 268 -10.26 13.50 -7.11
N ALA A 269 -11.01 12.46 -6.80
CA ALA A 269 -12.39 12.55 -6.37
C ALA A 269 -12.44 12.71 -4.85
N VAL A 270 -12.85 13.88 -4.36
CA VAL A 270 -12.91 14.27 -2.94
C VAL A 270 -14.35 14.56 -2.48
#